data_4f7400cec645f6fe74d63d7e22fd3787
#
_entry.id   4f7400cec645f6fe74d63d7e22fd3787
#
_cell.length_a   1.000
_cell.length_b   1.000
_cell.length_c   1.000
_cell.angle_alpha   90.00
_cell.angle_beta   90.00
_cell.angle_gamma   90.00
#
_symmetry.space_group_name_H-M   'P 1'
#
loop_
_entity.id
_entity.type
_entity.pdbx_description
1 polymer ?
#
loop_
_entity_poly.entity_id
_entity_poly.type
_entity_poly.pdbx_seq_one_letter_code
_entity_poly.pdbx_strand_id
1 'polypeptide(L)'
;MHSIDLFDVTIIGAGPAGLYSAFYSGLREMKTKIIEYQPRLGGKVHVYPEKMIWDVGGLTPTPGAKLIEQIVQQGLTFNPEVVLNEKVTSISRDLDEGYFILTSATGNIHYSKTIIVAVGGGILSPSKIEIDGAERFEITNLNYTVKSLQHFKNKVVMISGGGNSAIDWANELEPIAKKVYLTYRKEALTGHEAQVTQLSNSGCECHFNSYITKFIPNETHDRISSVELMNHRTKSTSYIDVDEVIINHGYERDSTLLQKSSLPIELVEDFYIKGTSQSESTVPGIFAAGDILSHPGKVHLIAGAFQDAANAVNKAKQYIQPDAAQTAMVSSHNEIFKQRNKELIKQFVK
;
A
#
# COMPACT_ATOMS: atom_id res chain seq x y z
N MET A 1 5.82 24.46 32.08
CA MET A 1 4.88 23.77 31.16
C MET A 1 5.64 23.48 29.88
N HIS A 2 5.85 22.23 29.54
CA HIS A 2 6.37 21.89 28.20
C HIS A 2 5.30 22.27 27.17
N SER A 3 5.64 23.15 26.24
CA SER A 3 4.73 23.49 25.14
C SER A 3 4.46 22.22 24.31
N ILE A 4 3.20 21.84 24.20
CA ILE A 4 2.78 20.72 23.34
C ILE A 4 3.08 21.11 21.89
N ASP A 5 3.80 20.25 21.17
CA ASP A 5 4.01 20.43 19.74
C ASP A 5 2.77 19.95 18.95
N LEU A 6 1.81 20.87 18.81
CA LEU A 6 0.51 20.61 18.21
C LEU A 6 0.56 20.85 16.70
N PHE A 7 0.16 19.84 15.92
CA PHE A 7 0.03 19.90 14.47
C PHE A 7 -1.41 20.19 14.04
N ASP A 8 -1.58 20.85 12.91
CA ASP A 8 -2.91 21.06 12.33
C ASP A 8 -3.44 19.72 11.78
N VAL A 9 -2.56 18.96 11.13
CA VAL A 9 -2.90 17.63 10.62
C VAL A 9 -1.74 16.65 10.84
N THR A 10 -2.06 15.47 11.37
CA THR A 10 -1.15 14.33 11.39
C THR A 10 -1.65 13.26 10.46
N ILE A 11 -0.81 12.84 9.53
CA ILE A 11 -1.08 11.82 8.52
C ILE A 11 -0.43 10.51 8.98
N ILE A 12 -1.23 9.45 9.12
CA ILE A 12 -0.75 8.13 9.50
C ILE A 12 -0.62 7.28 8.24
N GLY A 13 0.62 6.98 7.86
CA GLY A 13 0.98 6.26 6.64
C GLY A 13 1.45 7.17 5.52
N ALA A 14 2.55 6.79 4.87
CA ALA A 14 3.24 7.54 3.82
C ALA A 14 3.23 6.84 2.46
N GLY A 15 2.14 6.14 2.15
CA GLY A 15 1.84 5.70 0.79
C GLY A 15 1.38 6.85 -0.11
N PRO A 16 0.93 6.58 -1.35
CA PRO A 16 0.48 7.61 -2.28
C PRO A 16 -0.57 8.56 -1.69
N ALA A 17 -1.56 8.03 -0.96
CA ALA A 17 -2.59 8.84 -0.30
C ALA A 17 -1.99 9.78 0.75
N GLY A 18 -1.13 9.26 1.64
CA GLY A 18 -0.53 10.05 2.71
C GLY A 18 0.41 11.13 2.19
N LEU A 19 1.26 10.80 1.22
CA LEU A 19 2.17 11.74 0.59
C LEU A 19 1.44 12.86 -0.16
N TYR A 20 0.38 12.51 -0.89
CA TYR A 20 -0.43 13.55 -1.55
C TYR A 20 -1.22 14.38 -0.54
N SER A 21 -1.68 13.79 0.58
CA SER A 21 -2.26 14.55 1.70
C SER A 21 -1.28 15.56 2.25
N ALA A 22 -0.01 15.18 2.43
CA ALA A 22 1.02 16.10 2.93
C ALA A 22 1.28 17.27 1.97
N PHE A 23 1.41 16.99 0.67
CA PHE A 23 1.52 18.01 -0.35
C PHE A 23 0.33 18.98 -0.33
N TYR A 24 -0.89 18.42 -0.34
CA TYR A 24 -2.10 19.23 -0.39
C TYR A 24 -2.33 20.02 0.92
N SER A 25 -1.90 19.47 2.07
CA SER A 25 -1.88 20.20 3.35
C SER A 25 -0.99 21.42 3.31
N GLY A 26 0.18 21.31 2.66
CA GLY A 26 1.06 22.46 2.45
C GLY A 26 0.45 23.53 1.56
N LEU A 27 -0.32 23.16 0.50
CA LEU A 27 -1.09 24.12 -0.30
C LEU A 27 -2.17 24.84 0.54
N ARG A 28 -2.62 24.23 1.62
CA ARG A 28 -3.59 24.79 2.57
C ARG A 28 -2.93 25.48 3.77
N GLU A 29 -1.61 25.63 3.77
CA GLU A 29 -0.83 26.27 4.85
C GLU A 29 -1.06 25.63 6.24
N MET A 30 -1.15 24.29 6.28
CA MET A 30 -1.34 23.53 7.50
C MET A 30 0.00 23.02 8.03
N LYS A 31 0.24 23.14 9.34
CA LYS A 31 1.38 22.51 10.02
C LYS A 31 1.15 21.00 9.99
N THR A 32 1.97 20.28 9.21
CA THR A 32 1.74 18.89 8.84
C THR A 32 2.81 17.95 9.41
N LYS A 33 2.37 16.81 9.96
CA LYS A 33 3.21 15.68 10.36
C LYS A 33 2.82 14.44 9.59
N ILE A 34 3.81 13.63 9.17
CA ILE A 34 3.65 12.28 8.64
C ILE A 34 4.26 11.30 9.62
N ILE A 35 3.54 10.25 9.99
CA ILE A 35 4.05 9.13 10.79
C ILE A 35 3.96 7.88 9.94
N GLU A 36 5.12 7.24 9.69
CA GLU A 36 5.22 6.04 8.86
C GLU A 36 5.89 4.90 9.64
N TYR A 37 5.28 3.73 9.59
CA TYR A 37 5.81 2.53 10.21
C TYR A 37 7.07 1.99 9.52
N GLN A 38 7.14 2.11 8.20
CA GLN A 38 8.27 1.63 7.42
C GLN A 38 9.50 2.55 7.57
N PRO A 39 10.73 2.05 7.30
CA PRO A 39 11.94 2.86 7.33
C PRO A 39 12.05 3.86 6.16
N ARG A 40 11.06 3.89 5.27
CA ARG A 40 11.04 4.74 4.07
C ARG A 40 9.61 5.10 3.65
N LEU A 41 9.48 6.24 2.99
CA LEU A 41 8.23 6.71 2.40
C LEU A 41 7.92 5.97 1.09
N GLY A 42 6.65 5.90 0.67
CA GLY A 42 6.22 5.33 -0.62
C GLY A 42 5.18 4.21 -0.52
N GLY A 43 5.04 3.59 0.65
CA GLY A 43 4.02 2.59 0.92
C GLY A 43 4.13 1.33 0.05
N LYS A 44 2.98 0.74 -0.30
CA LYS A 44 2.85 -0.55 -1.00
C LYS A 44 3.52 -0.59 -2.38
N VAL A 45 3.72 0.54 -3.05
CA VAL A 45 4.34 0.57 -4.40
C VAL A 45 5.78 0.00 -4.37
N HIS A 46 6.44 0.01 -3.21
CA HIS A 46 7.74 -0.65 -3.04
C HIS A 46 7.72 -2.18 -3.20
N VAL A 47 6.54 -2.80 -3.20
CA VAL A 47 6.40 -4.24 -3.39
C VAL A 47 6.52 -4.64 -4.87
N TYR A 48 6.30 -3.66 -5.79
CA TYR A 48 6.34 -3.87 -7.23
C TYR A 48 7.13 -2.75 -7.96
N PRO A 49 8.43 -2.59 -7.64
CA PRO A 49 9.23 -1.44 -8.12
C PRO A 49 9.43 -1.42 -9.64
N GLU A 50 9.47 -2.59 -10.28
CA GLU A 50 9.67 -2.73 -11.74
C GLU A 50 8.35 -2.75 -12.53
N LYS A 51 7.19 -2.89 -11.84
CA LYS A 51 5.89 -2.92 -12.50
C LYS A 51 5.61 -1.58 -13.19
N MET A 52 5.19 -1.66 -14.46
CA MET A 52 4.80 -0.48 -15.23
C MET A 52 3.43 0.03 -14.81
N ILE A 53 3.35 1.26 -14.37
CA ILE A 53 2.13 1.94 -13.95
C ILE A 53 1.59 2.76 -15.12
N TRP A 54 0.34 2.49 -15.51
CA TRP A 54 -0.34 3.12 -16.64
C TRP A 54 -1.53 3.99 -16.23
N ASP A 55 -2.07 3.78 -15.03
CA ASP A 55 -3.38 4.25 -14.57
C ASP A 55 -3.31 5.48 -13.66
N VAL A 56 -2.20 6.23 -13.75
CA VAL A 56 -2.05 7.55 -13.13
C VAL A 56 -2.14 8.63 -14.21
N GLY A 57 -3.19 9.42 -14.14
CA GLY A 57 -3.45 10.47 -15.13
C GLY A 57 -2.29 11.47 -15.27
N GLY A 58 -1.93 11.79 -16.51
CA GLY A 58 -0.85 12.72 -16.82
C GLY A 58 0.56 12.12 -16.79
N LEU A 59 0.73 10.85 -16.42
CA LEU A 59 2.00 10.14 -16.54
C LEU A 59 1.99 9.22 -17.77
N THR A 60 3.12 9.17 -18.47
CA THR A 60 3.43 8.09 -19.39
C THR A 60 3.72 6.81 -18.60
N PRO A 61 3.69 5.61 -19.22
CA PRO A 61 4.06 4.39 -18.52
C PRO A 61 5.36 4.57 -17.75
N THR A 62 5.31 4.30 -16.44
CA THR A 62 6.40 4.62 -15.53
C THR A 62 6.61 3.45 -14.56
N PRO A 63 7.85 2.98 -14.33
CA PRO A 63 8.11 1.97 -13.31
C PRO A 63 7.68 2.45 -11.92
N GLY A 64 7.17 1.53 -11.09
CA GLY A 64 6.72 1.83 -9.72
C GLY A 64 7.78 2.57 -8.89
N ALA A 65 9.04 2.16 -8.98
CA ALA A 65 10.16 2.83 -8.29
C ALA A 65 10.25 4.33 -8.65
N LYS A 66 10.16 4.66 -9.94
CA LYS A 66 10.22 6.06 -10.40
C LYS A 66 8.99 6.86 -9.98
N LEU A 67 7.82 6.23 -9.99
CA LEU A 67 6.59 6.86 -9.48
C LEU A 67 6.72 7.22 -8.00
N ILE A 68 7.26 6.30 -7.17
CA ILE A 68 7.51 6.57 -5.75
C ILE A 68 8.42 7.77 -5.56
N GLU A 69 9.54 7.85 -6.27
CA GLU A 69 10.47 8.97 -6.18
C GLU A 69 9.74 10.30 -6.40
N GLN A 70 8.91 10.38 -7.45
CA GLN A 70 8.14 11.58 -7.78
C GLN A 70 7.10 11.92 -6.71
N ILE A 71 6.34 10.94 -6.22
CA ILE A 71 5.31 11.18 -5.18
C ILE A 71 5.96 11.58 -3.85
N VAL A 72 7.08 10.97 -3.47
CA VAL A 72 7.83 11.34 -2.25
C VAL A 72 8.35 12.77 -2.37
N GLN A 73 8.97 13.11 -3.50
CA GLN A 73 9.46 14.46 -3.77
C GLN A 73 8.33 15.50 -3.70
N GLN A 74 7.17 15.18 -4.28
CA GLN A 74 5.98 16.02 -4.21
C GLN A 74 5.46 16.15 -2.78
N GLY A 75 5.32 15.04 -2.04
CA GLY A 75 4.83 15.01 -0.67
C GLY A 75 5.68 15.86 0.30
N LEU A 76 6.99 15.92 0.05
CA LEU A 76 7.93 16.68 0.87
C LEU A 76 8.10 18.16 0.44
N THR A 77 7.37 18.64 -0.56
CA THR A 77 7.51 19.98 -1.13
C THR A 77 7.41 21.11 -0.10
N PHE A 78 6.58 20.95 0.93
CA PHE A 78 6.34 21.94 1.98
C PHE A 78 6.99 21.57 3.32
N ASN A 79 7.98 20.68 3.31
CA ASN A 79 8.74 20.24 4.49
C ASN A 79 7.86 19.80 5.67
N PRO A 80 6.92 18.86 5.49
CA PRO A 80 6.20 18.30 6.61
C PRO A 80 7.19 17.64 7.59
N GLU A 81 6.86 17.58 8.87
CA GLU A 81 7.62 16.76 9.81
C GLU A 81 7.40 15.28 9.49
N VAL A 82 8.48 14.52 9.36
CA VAL A 82 8.42 13.08 9.00
C VAL A 82 9.01 12.24 10.12
N VAL A 83 8.22 11.31 10.62
CA VAL A 83 8.62 10.30 11.62
C VAL A 83 8.56 8.93 10.97
N LEU A 84 9.70 8.26 10.84
CA LEU A 84 9.83 6.92 10.26
C LEU A 84 10.02 5.87 11.35
N ASN A 85 9.81 4.59 11.01
CA ASN A 85 9.92 3.46 11.93
C ASN A 85 9.00 3.58 13.16
N GLU A 86 7.87 4.27 13.00
CA GLU A 86 6.96 4.55 14.09
C GLU A 86 5.54 4.06 13.79
N LYS A 87 5.10 3.04 14.53
CA LYS A 87 3.77 2.48 14.40
C LYS A 87 2.82 3.16 15.38
N VAL A 88 1.88 3.95 14.87
CA VAL A 88 0.76 4.43 15.69
C VAL A 88 -0.16 3.26 16.03
N THR A 89 -0.45 3.07 17.31
CA THR A 89 -1.24 1.95 17.81
C THR A 89 -2.60 2.35 18.36
N SER A 90 -2.79 3.63 18.73
CA SER A 90 -4.09 4.11 19.20
C SER A 90 -4.24 5.62 18.98
N ILE A 91 -5.50 6.03 18.90
CA ILE A 91 -5.93 7.43 18.85
C ILE A 91 -6.91 7.65 20.00
N SER A 92 -6.71 8.71 20.75
CA SER A 92 -7.66 9.23 21.74
C SER A 92 -7.86 10.72 21.54
N ARG A 93 -8.76 11.32 22.29
CA ARG A 93 -9.03 12.76 22.25
C ARG A 93 -8.95 13.34 23.63
N ASP A 94 -8.23 14.43 23.77
CA ASP A 94 -8.30 15.29 24.94
C ASP A 94 -9.67 15.98 24.96
N LEU A 95 -10.44 15.77 26.02
CA LEU A 95 -11.82 16.28 26.11
C LEU A 95 -11.89 17.77 26.49
N ASP A 96 -10.88 18.28 27.15
CA ASP A 96 -10.82 19.69 27.61
C ASP A 96 -10.30 20.58 26.48
N GLU A 97 -9.22 20.20 25.83
CA GLU A 97 -8.55 21.00 24.80
C GLU A 97 -8.99 20.64 23.37
N GLY A 98 -9.63 19.48 23.18
CA GLY A 98 -10.25 19.06 21.93
C GLY A 98 -9.31 18.51 20.85
N TYR A 99 -7.99 18.48 21.07
CA TYR A 99 -7.03 17.88 20.14
C TYR A 99 -6.98 16.35 20.27
N PHE A 100 -6.40 15.70 19.27
CA PHE A 100 -6.17 14.26 19.27
C PHE A 100 -4.78 13.92 19.81
N ILE A 101 -4.69 12.79 20.50
CA ILE A 101 -3.49 12.19 21.06
C ILE A 101 -3.26 10.87 20.31
N LEU A 102 -2.12 10.75 19.65
CA LEU A 102 -1.71 9.54 18.95
C LEU A 102 -0.60 8.88 19.77
N THR A 103 -0.78 7.61 20.11
CA THR A 103 0.24 6.84 20.85
C THR A 103 0.84 5.78 19.93
N SER A 104 2.16 5.70 19.92
CA SER A 104 2.90 4.71 19.14
C SER A 104 3.21 3.43 19.91
N ALA A 105 3.66 2.41 19.21
CA ALA A 105 4.12 1.15 19.80
C ALA A 105 5.36 1.32 20.69
N THR A 106 6.16 2.36 20.47
CA THR A 106 7.33 2.72 21.28
C THR A 106 6.99 3.56 22.51
N GLY A 107 5.73 3.96 22.64
CA GLY A 107 5.26 4.83 23.72
C GLY A 107 5.39 6.33 23.44
N ASN A 108 5.86 6.73 22.25
CA ASN A 108 5.88 8.12 21.85
C ASN A 108 4.45 8.66 21.69
N ILE A 109 4.27 9.95 22.01
CA ILE A 109 3.00 10.64 21.96
C ILE A 109 3.09 11.81 20.97
N HIS A 110 2.09 11.92 20.09
CA HIS A 110 1.96 13.02 19.15
C HIS A 110 0.59 13.69 19.31
N TYR A 111 0.54 15.00 19.05
CA TYR A 111 -0.65 15.82 19.24
C TYR A 111 -1.07 16.47 17.92
N SER A 112 -2.37 16.43 17.63
CA SER A 112 -2.91 16.93 16.37
C SER A 112 -4.33 17.46 16.50
N LYS A 113 -4.64 18.53 15.76
CA LYS A 113 -6.03 19.05 15.68
C LYS A 113 -6.90 18.15 14.80
N THR A 114 -6.33 17.52 13.78
CA THR A 114 -7.02 16.59 12.86
C THR A 114 -6.10 15.44 12.49
N ILE A 115 -6.69 14.32 12.06
CA ILE A 115 -5.96 13.12 11.67
C ILE A 115 -6.45 12.67 10.29
N ILE A 116 -5.50 12.29 9.42
CA ILE A 116 -5.78 11.58 8.17
C ILE A 116 -5.18 10.17 8.28
N VAL A 117 -6.03 9.15 8.30
CA VAL A 117 -5.60 7.75 8.29
C VAL A 117 -5.38 7.32 6.84
N ALA A 118 -4.13 7.02 6.48
CA ALA A 118 -3.70 6.66 5.12
C ALA A 118 -2.86 5.38 5.09
N VAL A 119 -3.18 4.42 5.97
CA VAL A 119 -2.42 3.17 6.17
C VAL A 119 -2.63 2.10 5.08
N GLY A 120 -3.40 2.43 4.04
CA GLY A 120 -3.66 1.53 2.92
C GLY A 120 -4.37 0.24 3.33
N GLY A 121 -3.92 -0.90 2.83
CA GLY A 121 -4.44 -2.23 3.20
C GLY A 121 -3.80 -2.81 4.47
N GLY A 122 -3.12 -2.02 5.29
CA GLY A 122 -2.43 -2.44 6.51
C GLY A 122 -0.92 -2.57 6.34
N ILE A 123 -0.29 -3.29 7.26
CA ILE A 123 1.17 -3.53 7.26
C ILE A 123 1.54 -4.37 6.03
N LEU A 124 2.67 -4.01 5.39
CA LEU A 124 3.20 -4.71 4.22
C LEU A 124 3.94 -6.01 4.61
N SER A 125 3.34 -6.80 5.50
CA SER A 125 3.80 -8.14 5.83
C SER A 125 3.03 -9.15 4.98
N PRO A 126 3.69 -9.86 4.04
CA PRO A 126 2.99 -10.87 3.25
C PRO A 126 2.53 -12.00 4.15
N SER A 127 1.32 -12.53 3.88
CA SER A 127 0.82 -13.73 4.54
C SER A 127 1.72 -14.90 4.17
N LYS A 128 2.44 -15.42 5.16
CA LYS A 128 3.37 -16.51 4.95
C LYS A 128 2.65 -17.84 4.76
N ILE A 129 3.29 -18.74 4.02
CA ILE A 129 2.80 -20.11 3.88
C ILE A 129 3.09 -20.90 5.17
N GLU A 130 2.10 -21.63 5.63
CA GLU A 130 2.20 -22.45 6.85
C GLU A 130 2.71 -23.86 6.52
N ILE A 131 4.02 -23.96 6.26
CA ILE A 131 4.74 -25.23 6.04
C ILE A 131 5.95 -25.24 6.97
N ASP A 132 6.10 -26.26 7.78
CA ASP A 132 7.19 -26.41 8.75
C ASP A 132 8.56 -26.31 8.04
N GLY A 133 9.41 -25.42 8.55
CA GLY A 133 10.76 -25.19 8.04
C GLY A 133 10.82 -24.42 6.72
N ALA A 134 9.69 -23.81 6.28
CA ALA A 134 9.67 -22.98 5.06
C ALA A 134 10.56 -21.74 5.15
N GLU A 135 10.71 -21.17 6.35
CA GLU A 135 11.46 -19.95 6.62
C GLU A 135 12.92 -20.01 6.15
N ARG A 136 13.53 -21.19 6.20
CA ARG A 136 14.92 -21.39 5.74
C ARG A 136 15.12 -21.11 4.25
N PHE A 137 14.08 -21.23 3.45
CA PHE A 137 14.14 -21.00 2.00
C PHE A 137 13.86 -19.55 1.60
N GLU A 138 13.42 -18.70 2.55
CA GLU A 138 13.12 -17.28 2.29
C GLU A 138 14.36 -16.47 1.89
N ILE A 139 15.53 -16.93 2.29
CA ILE A 139 16.82 -16.32 1.90
C ILE A 139 17.36 -16.86 0.55
N THR A 140 16.70 -17.86 -0.03
CA THR A 140 17.15 -18.51 -1.28
C THR A 140 16.13 -18.41 -2.40
N ASN A 141 15.11 -19.27 -2.41
CA ASN A 141 14.17 -19.38 -3.53
C ASN A 141 12.67 -19.48 -3.14
N LEU A 142 12.34 -19.14 -1.90
CA LEU A 142 10.95 -18.90 -1.48
C LEU A 142 10.70 -17.39 -1.44
N ASN A 143 9.87 -16.89 -2.33
CA ASN A 143 9.64 -15.48 -2.52
C ASN A 143 8.20 -15.10 -2.12
N TYR A 144 8.01 -13.96 -1.46
CA TYR A 144 6.69 -13.37 -1.20
C TYR A 144 6.43 -12.12 -2.06
N THR A 145 7.47 -11.63 -2.72
CA THR A 145 7.41 -10.48 -3.64
C THR A 145 8.37 -10.68 -4.79
N VAL A 146 8.06 -10.14 -5.96
CA VAL A 146 8.97 -10.11 -7.09
C VAL A 146 9.73 -8.79 -7.08
N LYS A 147 11.01 -8.83 -6.73
CA LYS A 147 11.88 -7.65 -6.66
C LYS A 147 12.53 -7.33 -7.99
N SER A 148 12.82 -8.35 -8.80
CA SER A 148 13.41 -8.22 -10.12
C SER A 148 12.90 -9.35 -11.04
N LEU A 149 12.38 -9.00 -12.21
CA LEU A 149 11.94 -9.94 -13.23
C LEU A 149 13.14 -10.75 -13.79
N GLN A 150 14.30 -10.11 -13.90
CA GLN A 150 15.53 -10.75 -14.39
C GLN A 150 15.95 -11.95 -13.54
N HIS A 151 15.63 -11.96 -12.25
CA HIS A 151 15.92 -13.08 -11.35
C HIS A 151 15.24 -14.39 -11.78
N PHE A 152 14.09 -14.31 -12.43
CA PHE A 152 13.26 -15.45 -12.83
C PHE A 152 13.51 -15.92 -14.28
N LYS A 153 14.40 -15.24 -15.00
CA LYS A 153 14.71 -15.56 -16.40
C LYS A 153 15.21 -17.00 -16.55
N ASN A 154 14.60 -17.74 -17.50
CA ASN A 154 14.92 -19.14 -17.83
C ASN A 154 14.74 -20.13 -16.66
N LYS A 155 13.97 -19.77 -15.62
CA LYS A 155 13.69 -20.62 -14.46
C LYS A 155 12.27 -21.23 -14.53
N VAL A 156 12.10 -22.36 -13.85
CA VAL A 156 10.79 -22.96 -13.58
C VAL A 156 10.24 -22.32 -12.31
N VAL A 157 9.11 -21.63 -12.42
CA VAL A 157 8.53 -20.84 -11.35
C VAL A 157 7.16 -21.40 -10.94
N MET A 158 6.98 -21.67 -9.65
CA MET A 158 5.68 -22.00 -9.07
C MET A 158 5.12 -20.77 -8.35
N ILE A 159 3.91 -20.35 -8.72
CA ILE A 159 3.17 -19.28 -8.05
C ILE A 159 2.00 -19.88 -7.28
N SER A 160 1.92 -19.61 -5.97
CA SER A 160 0.80 -20.05 -5.13
C SER A 160 -0.11 -18.86 -4.82
N GLY A 161 -1.31 -18.87 -5.38
CA GLY A 161 -2.33 -17.83 -5.24
C GLY A 161 -3.25 -17.77 -6.44
N GLY A 162 -4.36 -17.04 -6.35
CA GLY A 162 -5.35 -16.94 -7.45
C GLY A 162 -6.07 -15.58 -7.49
N GLY A 163 -5.58 -14.59 -6.75
CA GLY A 163 -6.00 -13.20 -6.83
C GLY A 163 -5.15 -12.38 -7.81
N ASN A 164 -5.44 -11.08 -7.92
CA ASN A 164 -4.78 -10.17 -8.86
C ASN A 164 -3.24 -10.28 -8.85
N SER A 165 -2.60 -10.24 -7.67
CA SER A 165 -1.13 -10.30 -7.59
C SER A 165 -0.53 -11.58 -8.17
N ALA A 166 -1.14 -12.74 -7.92
CA ALA A 166 -0.66 -14.00 -8.45
C ALA A 166 -0.80 -14.06 -9.97
N ILE A 167 -1.93 -13.60 -10.49
CA ILE A 167 -2.23 -13.58 -11.93
C ILE A 167 -1.33 -12.57 -12.65
N ASP A 168 -1.15 -11.39 -12.09
CA ASP A 168 -0.25 -10.38 -12.62
C ASP A 168 1.18 -10.92 -12.76
N TRP A 169 1.72 -11.52 -11.69
CA TRP A 169 3.07 -12.10 -11.74
C TRP A 169 3.16 -13.28 -12.70
N ALA A 170 2.13 -14.11 -12.81
CA ALA A 170 2.13 -15.20 -13.77
C ALA A 170 2.19 -14.67 -15.21
N ASN A 171 1.41 -13.62 -15.54
CA ASN A 171 1.43 -12.98 -16.85
C ASN A 171 2.76 -12.28 -17.17
N GLU A 172 3.39 -11.64 -16.19
CA GLU A 172 4.66 -10.92 -16.37
C GLU A 172 5.86 -11.89 -16.47
N LEU A 173 5.82 -13.02 -15.75
CA LEU A 173 6.91 -13.98 -15.73
C LEU A 173 6.85 -15.00 -16.89
N GLU A 174 5.66 -15.29 -17.40
CA GLU A 174 5.48 -16.27 -18.46
C GLU A 174 6.39 -16.05 -19.68
N PRO A 175 6.55 -14.81 -20.22
CA PRO A 175 7.39 -14.59 -21.41
C PRO A 175 8.90 -14.67 -21.14
N ILE A 176 9.35 -14.70 -19.89
CA ILE A 176 10.77 -14.66 -19.51
C ILE A 176 11.24 -15.90 -18.76
N ALA A 177 10.37 -16.56 -18.03
CA ALA A 177 10.66 -17.81 -17.34
C ALA A 177 10.75 -18.98 -18.32
N LYS A 178 11.38 -20.08 -17.91
CA LYS A 178 11.37 -21.34 -18.67
C LYS A 178 9.98 -21.97 -18.67
N LYS A 179 9.29 -21.92 -17.53
CA LYS A 179 7.92 -22.40 -17.35
C LYS A 179 7.34 -21.72 -16.10
N VAL A 180 6.05 -21.37 -16.18
CA VAL A 180 5.28 -20.87 -15.04
C VAL A 180 4.16 -21.84 -14.71
N TYR A 181 4.10 -22.24 -13.45
CA TYR A 181 3.00 -22.97 -12.85
C TYR A 181 2.27 -22.05 -11.89
N LEU A 182 0.94 -22.12 -11.86
CA LEU A 182 0.12 -21.43 -10.89
C LEU A 182 -0.76 -22.42 -10.14
N THR A 183 -0.70 -22.46 -8.82
CA THR A 183 -1.58 -23.29 -8.00
C THR A 183 -2.56 -22.44 -7.22
N TYR A 184 -3.84 -22.85 -7.21
CA TYR A 184 -4.90 -22.18 -6.47
C TYR A 184 -5.88 -23.16 -5.83
N ARG A 185 -6.17 -22.92 -4.54
CA ARG A 185 -7.06 -23.79 -3.76
C ARG A 185 -8.52 -23.81 -4.20
N LYS A 186 -8.96 -22.82 -5.00
CA LYS A 186 -10.32 -22.75 -5.53
C LYS A 186 -10.35 -23.24 -7.00
N GLU A 187 -11.57 -23.36 -7.55
CA GLU A 187 -11.79 -23.87 -8.92
C GLU A 187 -11.61 -22.81 -10.00
N ALA A 188 -11.63 -21.53 -9.65
CA ALA A 188 -11.49 -20.42 -10.61
C ALA A 188 -10.70 -19.27 -9.99
N LEU A 189 -9.95 -18.55 -10.84
CA LEU A 189 -9.21 -17.35 -10.47
C LEU A 189 -10.16 -16.22 -10.10
N THR A 190 -9.70 -15.33 -9.21
CA THR A 190 -10.50 -14.20 -8.67
C THR A 190 -9.88 -12.84 -9.03
N GLY A 191 -9.11 -12.77 -10.11
CA GLY A 191 -8.52 -11.52 -10.59
C GLY A 191 -9.39 -10.80 -11.61
N HIS A 192 -8.88 -9.67 -12.12
CA HIS A 192 -9.53 -8.90 -13.18
C HIS A 192 -9.68 -9.72 -14.46
N GLU A 193 -10.83 -9.62 -15.11
CA GLU A 193 -11.23 -10.45 -16.26
C GLU A 193 -10.20 -10.46 -17.39
N ALA A 194 -9.67 -9.29 -17.76
CA ALA A 194 -8.66 -9.17 -18.82
C ALA A 194 -7.37 -9.92 -18.48
N GLN A 195 -6.93 -9.87 -17.23
CA GLN A 195 -5.72 -10.56 -16.75
C GLN A 195 -5.92 -12.07 -16.68
N VAL A 196 -7.10 -12.52 -16.25
CA VAL A 196 -7.49 -13.94 -16.26
C VAL A 196 -7.52 -14.48 -17.69
N THR A 197 -8.11 -13.71 -18.61
CA THR A 197 -8.17 -14.06 -20.04
C THR A 197 -6.76 -14.15 -20.64
N GLN A 198 -5.88 -13.21 -20.36
CA GLN A 198 -4.48 -13.24 -20.79
C GLN A 198 -3.78 -14.52 -20.28
N LEU A 199 -3.90 -14.83 -18.99
CA LEU A 199 -3.28 -15.99 -18.38
C LEU A 199 -3.80 -17.30 -19.01
N SER A 200 -5.12 -17.38 -19.25
CA SER A 200 -5.75 -18.56 -19.85
C SER A 200 -5.28 -18.84 -21.29
N ASN A 201 -4.83 -17.79 -21.99
CA ASN A 201 -4.29 -17.89 -23.36
C ASN A 201 -2.75 -18.00 -23.39
N SER A 202 -2.09 -18.03 -22.25
CA SER A 202 -0.64 -18.11 -22.10
C SER A 202 -0.13 -19.55 -21.97
N GLY A 203 1.19 -19.73 -21.91
CA GLY A 203 1.83 -21.00 -21.61
C GLY A 203 1.85 -21.40 -20.15
N CYS A 204 1.23 -20.61 -19.25
CA CYS A 204 1.16 -20.90 -17.82
C CYS A 204 0.26 -22.11 -17.55
N GLU A 205 0.71 -23.04 -16.73
CA GLU A 205 -0.05 -24.22 -16.34
C GLU A 205 -0.72 -24.02 -14.98
N CYS A 206 -2.06 -24.05 -14.95
CA CYS A 206 -2.84 -23.77 -13.76
C CYS A 206 -3.34 -25.05 -13.09
N HIS A 207 -3.01 -25.24 -11.82
CA HIS A 207 -3.47 -26.33 -10.94
C HIS A 207 -4.55 -25.81 -10.00
N PHE A 208 -5.82 -25.98 -10.38
CA PHE A 208 -6.97 -25.60 -9.55
C PHE A 208 -7.30 -26.63 -8.49
N ASN A 209 -8.06 -26.22 -7.47
CA ASN A 209 -8.43 -27.03 -6.31
C ASN A 209 -7.21 -27.63 -5.61
N SER A 210 -6.05 -27.01 -5.77
CA SER A 210 -4.75 -27.53 -5.34
C SER A 210 -3.99 -26.51 -4.53
N TYR A 211 -3.16 -26.99 -3.62
CA TYR A 211 -2.30 -26.16 -2.78
C TYR A 211 -1.00 -26.89 -2.45
N ILE A 212 0.04 -26.14 -2.12
CA ILE A 212 1.33 -26.70 -1.72
C ILE A 212 1.21 -27.25 -0.30
N THR A 213 1.58 -28.52 -0.12
CA THR A 213 1.60 -29.19 1.18
C THR A 213 3.00 -29.36 1.73
N LYS A 214 4.02 -29.42 0.84
CA LYS A 214 5.39 -29.65 1.27
C LYS A 214 6.38 -29.04 0.29
N PHE A 215 7.48 -28.51 0.83
CA PHE A 215 8.68 -28.17 0.08
C PHE A 215 9.70 -29.32 0.17
N ILE A 216 10.17 -29.76 -0.97
CA ILE A 216 11.19 -30.80 -1.07
C ILE A 216 12.53 -30.10 -1.35
N PRO A 217 13.50 -30.18 -0.42
CA PRO A 217 14.77 -29.51 -0.59
C PRO A 217 15.66 -30.25 -1.62
N ASN A 218 16.63 -29.53 -2.14
CA ASN A 218 17.76 -30.10 -2.85
C ASN A 218 18.70 -30.90 -1.93
N GLU A 219 19.76 -31.50 -2.46
CA GLU A 219 20.73 -32.30 -1.70
C GLU A 219 21.42 -31.51 -0.58
N THR A 220 21.64 -30.22 -0.75
CA THR A 220 22.28 -29.33 0.25
C THR A 220 21.29 -28.76 1.27
N HIS A 221 20.00 -29.03 1.13
CA HIS A 221 18.92 -28.58 2.00
C HIS A 221 18.77 -27.05 2.14
N ASP A 222 19.35 -26.28 1.22
CA ASP A 222 19.33 -24.80 1.23
C ASP A 222 18.32 -24.19 0.24
N ARG A 223 17.82 -24.99 -0.71
CA ARG A 223 16.84 -24.55 -1.73
C ARG A 223 15.71 -25.56 -1.89
N ILE A 224 14.55 -25.07 -2.30
CA ILE A 224 13.44 -25.91 -2.76
C ILE A 224 13.80 -26.42 -4.17
N SER A 225 13.78 -27.74 -4.38
CA SER A 225 13.96 -28.38 -5.69
C SER A 225 12.65 -28.84 -6.29
N SER A 226 11.64 -29.15 -5.46
CA SER A 226 10.34 -29.59 -5.89
C SER A 226 9.27 -29.21 -4.87
N VAL A 227 8.03 -29.06 -5.31
CA VAL A 227 6.87 -28.84 -4.46
C VAL A 227 5.90 -30.01 -4.57
N GLU A 228 5.34 -30.40 -3.42
CA GLU A 228 4.23 -31.34 -3.36
C GLU A 228 2.92 -30.57 -3.42
N LEU A 229 2.07 -30.86 -4.41
CA LEU A 229 0.73 -30.32 -4.54
C LEU A 229 -0.32 -31.36 -4.16
N MET A 230 -1.25 -30.98 -3.29
CA MET A 230 -2.44 -31.76 -2.94
C MET A 230 -3.67 -31.16 -3.64
N ASN A 231 -4.34 -31.96 -4.46
CA ASN A 231 -5.67 -31.59 -4.95
C ASN A 231 -6.72 -32.03 -3.91
N HIS A 232 -7.40 -31.06 -3.30
CA HIS A 232 -8.32 -31.37 -2.20
C HIS A 232 -9.63 -32.02 -2.63
N ARG A 233 -10.00 -31.96 -3.95
CA ARG A 233 -11.20 -32.64 -4.49
C ARG A 233 -10.93 -34.11 -4.79
N THR A 234 -9.85 -34.38 -5.51
CA THR A 234 -9.50 -35.75 -5.93
C THR A 234 -8.67 -36.51 -4.89
N LYS A 235 -8.14 -35.78 -3.87
CA LYS A 235 -7.19 -36.31 -2.88
C LYS A 235 -5.90 -36.84 -3.50
N SER A 236 -5.61 -36.49 -4.73
CA SER A 236 -4.36 -36.86 -5.41
C SER A 236 -3.23 -35.91 -5.05
N THR A 237 -2.04 -36.46 -4.98
CA THR A 237 -0.78 -35.72 -4.77
C THR A 237 0.03 -35.77 -6.05
N SER A 238 0.66 -34.66 -6.40
CA SER A 238 1.61 -34.54 -7.51
C SER A 238 2.86 -33.76 -7.08
N TYR A 239 3.95 -33.95 -7.79
CA TYR A 239 5.22 -33.31 -7.54
C TYR A 239 5.63 -32.50 -8.77
N ILE A 240 6.10 -31.28 -8.57
CA ILE A 240 6.56 -30.38 -9.62
C ILE A 240 7.94 -29.85 -9.26
N ASP A 241 8.92 -30.10 -10.11
CA ASP A 241 10.26 -29.56 -9.98
C ASP A 241 10.25 -28.07 -10.26
N VAL A 242 10.91 -27.29 -9.40
CA VAL A 242 10.90 -25.83 -9.45
C VAL A 242 12.28 -25.25 -9.14
N ASP A 243 12.58 -24.11 -9.76
CA ASP A 243 13.75 -23.29 -9.41
C ASP A 243 13.40 -22.21 -8.39
N GLU A 244 12.17 -21.68 -8.46
CA GLU A 244 11.69 -20.59 -7.63
C GLU A 244 10.23 -20.81 -7.24
N VAL A 245 9.87 -20.40 -6.02
CA VAL A 245 8.49 -20.41 -5.52
C VAL A 245 8.08 -18.99 -5.10
N ILE A 246 6.90 -18.56 -5.53
CA ILE A 246 6.31 -17.27 -5.17
C ILE A 246 4.99 -17.52 -4.44
N ILE A 247 4.84 -16.98 -3.24
CA ILE A 247 3.62 -17.07 -2.44
C ILE A 247 2.87 -15.74 -2.51
N ASN A 248 1.67 -15.75 -3.05
CA ASN A 248 0.78 -14.60 -3.16
C ASN A 248 -0.55 -14.87 -2.42
N HIS A 249 -0.48 -15.08 -1.12
CA HIS A 249 -1.63 -15.33 -0.24
C HIS A 249 -2.24 -14.07 0.36
N GLY A 250 -1.78 -12.89 -0.09
CA GLY A 250 -2.18 -11.59 0.42
C GLY A 250 -1.22 -11.03 1.47
N TYR A 251 -1.70 -10.07 2.23
CA TYR A 251 -0.94 -9.38 3.28
C TYR A 251 -1.70 -9.48 4.60
N GLU A 252 -0.95 -9.43 5.70
CA GLU A 252 -1.53 -9.36 7.03
C GLU A 252 -2.28 -8.04 7.20
N ARG A 253 -3.53 -8.12 7.67
CA ARG A 253 -4.32 -6.95 8.03
C ARG A 253 -4.08 -6.63 9.48
N ASP A 254 -3.46 -5.49 9.77
CA ASP A 254 -3.26 -5.02 11.13
C ASP A 254 -4.27 -3.93 11.47
N SER A 255 -5.28 -4.27 12.25
CA SER A 255 -6.32 -3.36 12.73
C SER A 255 -6.01 -2.77 14.13
N THR A 256 -4.79 -2.96 14.66
CA THR A 256 -4.41 -2.53 16.02
C THR A 256 -4.72 -1.05 16.27
N LEU A 257 -4.38 -0.18 15.31
CA LEU A 257 -4.66 1.25 15.38
C LEU A 257 -6.14 1.54 15.67
N LEU A 258 -7.02 0.89 14.92
CA LEU A 258 -8.47 1.16 14.98
C LEU A 258 -9.11 0.46 16.19
N GLN A 259 -8.69 -0.76 16.51
CA GLN A 259 -9.22 -1.53 17.65
C GLN A 259 -8.82 -0.97 19.01
N LYS A 260 -7.59 -0.44 19.16
CA LYS A 260 -7.10 0.15 20.41
C LYS A 260 -7.46 1.62 20.59
N SER A 261 -8.02 2.27 19.57
CA SER A 261 -8.49 3.64 19.67
C SER A 261 -9.73 3.73 20.55
N SER A 262 -9.78 4.72 21.44
CA SER A 262 -10.94 4.95 22.32
C SER A 262 -12.13 5.63 21.62
N LEU A 263 -11.96 5.98 20.35
CA LEU A 263 -12.93 6.70 19.54
C LEU A 263 -13.82 5.75 18.74
N PRO A 264 -15.13 6.04 18.60
CA PRO A 264 -16.08 5.14 17.93
C PRO A 264 -16.00 5.26 16.39
N ILE A 265 -14.84 4.89 15.83
CA ILE A 265 -14.64 4.85 14.39
C ILE A 265 -15.38 3.61 13.85
N GLU A 266 -16.40 3.82 13.03
CA GLU A 266 -17.10 2.68 12.39
C GLU A 266 -16.24 2.03 11.31
N LEU A 267 -16.27 0.69 11.30
CA LEU A 267 -15.50 -0.11 10.37
C LEU A 267 -16.41 -0.94 9.46
N VAL A 268 -15.92 -1.22 8.26
CA VAL A 268 -16.45 -2.20 7.31
C VAL A 268 -15.48 -3.38 7.27
N GLU A 269 -15.99 -4.61 7.35
CA GLU A 269 -15.18 -5.85 7.41
C GLU A 269 -14.12 -5.82 8.53
N ASP A 270 -14.43 -5.20 9.67
CA ASP A 270 -13.56 -5.07 10.85
C ASP A 270 -12.18 -4.45 10.56
N PHE A 271 -12.03 -3.80 9.42
CA PHE A 271 -10.76 -3.25 8.97
C PHE A 271 -10.88 -1.87 8.30
N TYR A 272 -11.72 -1.72 7.30
CA TYR A 272 -11.82 -0.47 6.53
C TYR A 272 -12.60 0.58 7.29
N ILE A 273 -12.12 1.83 7.29
CA ILE A 273 -12.85 2.95 7.88
C ILE A 273 -14.07 3.25 7.01
N LYS A 274 -15.26 3.12 7.59
CA LYS A 274 -16.49 3.58 6.97
C LYS A 274 -16.48 5.10 6.88
N GLY A 275 -16.62 5.62 5.68
CA GLY A 275 -16.58 7.06 5.47
C GLY A 275 -17.45 7.52 4.33
N THR A 276 -17.23 8.76 3.91
CA THR A 276 -17.95 9.42 2.83
C THR A 276 -17.05 9.61 1.60
N SER A 277 -17.65 9.94 0.45
CA SER A 277 -16.90 10.37 -0.75
C SER A 277 -16.10 11.65 -0.55
N GLN A 278 -16.30 12.35 0.58
CA GLN A 278 -15.50 13.51 0.99
C GLN A 278 -14.41 13.15 2.01
N SER A 279 -14.14 11.84 2.18
CA SER A 279 -13.08 11.31 3.05
C SER A 279 -13.29 11.51 4.56
N GLU A 280 -14.52 11.84 4.99
CA GLU A 280 -14.86 11.98 6.40
C GLU A 280 -15.12 10.60 7.00
N SER A 281 -14.58 10.31 8.18
CA SER A 281 -14.99 9.16 9.00
C SER A 281 -16.25 9.47 9.80
N THR A 282 -16.70 8.53 10.64
CA THR A 282 -17.80 8.74 11.58
C THR A 282 -17.43 9.60 12.79
N VAL A 283 -16.13 9.89 12.98
CA VAL A 283 -15.61 10.71 14.08
C VAL A 283 -15.17 12.07 13.55
N PRO A 284 -15.79 13.19 13.97
CA PRO A 284 -15.40 14.53 13.55
C PRO A 284 -13.93 14.84 13.84
N GLY A 285 -13.19 15.32 12.83
CA GLY A 285 -11.75 15.61 12.91
C GLY A 285 -10.85 14.42 12.52
N ILE A 286 -11.42 13.23 12.29
CA ILE A 286 -10.71 12.07 11.73
C ILE A 286 -11.20 11.82 10.30
N PHE A 287 -10.24 11.76 9.38
CA PHE A 287 -10.44 11.55 7.96
C PHE A 287 -9.68 10.29 7.52
N ALA A 288 -10.04 9.75 6.36
CA ALA A 288 -9.33 8.60 5.80
C ALA A 288 -9.11 8.79 4.30
N ALA A 289 -7.99 8.26 3.79
CA ALA A 289 -7.64 8.36 2.37
C ALA A 289 -6.93 7.10 1.86
N GLY A 290 -7.17 6.74 0.60
CA GLY A 290 -6.63 5.54 -0.02
C GLY A 290 -7.39 4.28 0.38
N ASP A 291 -6.74 3.11 0.31
CA ASP A 291 -7.40 1.80 0.41
C ASP A 291 -8.06 1.54 1.78
N ILE A 292 -7.66 2.23 2.83
CA ILE A 292 -8.28 2.12 4.16
C ILE A 292 -9.70 2.69 4.23
N LEU A 293 -10.03 3.62 3.32
CA LEU A 293 -11.33 4.27 3.26
C LEU A 293 -12.33 3.43 2.47
N SER A 294 -13.51 3.22 3.03
CA SER A 294 -14.63 2.53 2.37
C SER A 294 -15.85 3.45 2.26
N HIS A 295 -16.33 3.66 1.02
CA HIS A 295 -17.57 4.37 0.72
C HIS A 295 -18.11 3.94 -0.65
N PRO A 296 -19.41 4.18 -0.96
CA PRO A 296 -19.97 3.96 -2.29
C PRO A 296 -19.23 4.78 -3.36
N GLY A 297 -18.86 4.15 -4.47
CA GLY A 297 -18.11 4.80 -5.56
C GLY A 297 -16.61 4.93 -5.32
N LYS A 298 -16.06 4.22 -4.33
CA LYS A 298 -14.62 4.18 -4.08
C LYS A 298 -13.85 3.60 -5.29
N VAL A 299 -12.82 4.32 -5.73
CA VAL A 299 -11.90 3.86 -6.77
C VAL A 299 -10.61 3.36 -6.12
N HIS A 300 -10.37 2.05 -6.19
CA HIS A 300 -9.20 1.38 -5.60
C HIS A 300 -7.97 1.44 -6.53
N LEU A 301 -7.57 2.66 -6.92
CA LEU A 301 -6.39 2.99 -7.71
C LEU A 301 -5.61 4.12 -7.04
N ILE A 302 -4.36 4.33 -7.45
CA ILE A 302 -3.55 5.46 -6.99
C ILE A 302 -4.24 6.79 -7.31
N ALA A 303 -4.88 6.91 -8.48
CA ALA A 303 -5.66 8.09 -8.86
C ALA A 303 -6.81 8.39 -7.88
N GLY A 304 -7.53 7.35 -7.43
CA GLY A 304 -8.58 7.49 -6.41
C GLY A 304 -8.02 7.92 -5.05
N ALA A 305 -6.83 7.39 -4.69
CA ALA A 305 -6.16 7.77 -3.44
C ALA A 305 -5.76 9.26 -3.40
N PHE A 306 -5.40 9.85 -4.53
CA PHE A 306 -5.13 11.29 -4.62
C PHE A 306 -6.39 12.14 -4.44
N GLN A 307 -7.52 11.70 -5.00
CA GLN A 307 -8.80 12.39 -4.79
C GLN A 307 -9.24 12.35 -3.33
N ASP A 308 -9.15 11.18 -2.69
CA ASP A 308 -9.43 11.04 -1.26
C ASP A 308 -8.55 11.96 -0.42
N ALA A 309 -7.26 11.99 -0.71
CA ALA A 309 -6.28 12.82 0.00
C ALA A 309 -6.64 14.32 -0.06
N ALA A 310 -6.98 14.81 -1.25
CA ALA A 310 -7.40 16.20 -1.43
C ALA A 310 -8.69 16.50 -0.65
N ASN A 311 -9.67 15.60 -0.69
CA ASN A 311 -10.92 15.74 0.05
C ASN A 311 -10.69 15.74 1.57
N ALA A 312 -9.90 14.78 2.08
CA ALA A 312 -9.55 14.68 3.49
C ALA A 312 -8.91 15.98 4.01
N VAL A 313 -7.93 16.52 3.28
CA VAL A 313 -7.25 17.78 3.66
C VAL A 313 -8.19 18.98 3.61
N ASN A 314 -9.05 19.08 2.59
CA ASN A 314 -10.04 20.15 2.52
C ASN A 314 -10.99 20.12 3.74
N LYS A 315 -11.46 18.93 4.11
CA LYS A 315 -12.31 18.76 5.29
C LYS A 315 -11.56 19.01 6.60
N ALA A 316 -10.31 18.57 6.71
CA ALA A 316 -9.45 18.86 7.86
C ALA A 316 -9.26 20.37 8.04
N LYS A 317 -8.99 21.10 6.95
CA LYS A 317 -8.87 22.57 7.00
C LYS A 317 -10.17 23.24 7.46
N GLN A 318 -11.31 22.84 6.92
CA GLN A 318 -12.61 23.37 7.31
C GLN A 318 -12.99 23.02 8.75
N TYR A 319 -12.56 21.84 9.24
CA TYR A 319 -12.76 21.46 10.64
C TYR A 319 -12.01 22.39 11.60
N ILE A 320 -10.77 22.76 11.25
CA ILE A 320 -9.95 23.69 12.07
C ILE A 320 -10.41 25.15 11.90
N GLN A 321 -10.77 25.52 10.68
CA GLN A 321 -11.17 26.87 10.29
C GLN A 321 -12.43 26.80 9.43
N PRO A 322 -13.63 26.91 10.05
CA PRO A 322 -14.91 26.73 9.36
C PRO A 322 -15.13 27.68 8.17
N ASP A 323 -14.57 28.88 8.23
CA ASP A 323 -14.69 29.88 7.16
C ASP A 323 -13.66 29.74 6.05
N ALA A 324 -12.78 28.71 6.10
CA ALA A 324 -11.79 28.47 5.06
C ALA A 324 -12.46 28.13 3.73
N ALA A 325 -11.82 28.50 2.62
CA ALA A 325 -12.24 28.13 1.27
C ALA A 325 -12.43 26.60 1.16
N GLN A 326 -13.39 26.17 0.36
CA GLN A 326 -13.71 24.72 0.24
C GLN A 326 -12.57 23.90 -0.34
N THR A 327 -11.74 24.49 -1.20
CA THR A 327 -10.60 23.84 -1.86
C THR A 327 -9.37 24.71 -1.80
N ALA A 328 -8.19 24.09 -1.97
CA ALA A 328 -6.95 24.83 -2.15
C ALA A 328 -6.98 25.67 -3.46
N MET A 329 -6.24 26.78 -3.48
CA MET A 329 -5.96 27.51 -4.70
C MET A 329 -5.15 26.62 -5.66
N VAL A 330 -5.40 26.78 -6.97
CA VAL A 330 -4.61 26.07 -8.00
C VAL A 330 -3.13 26.41 -7.87
N SER A 331 -2.28 25.39 -7.99
CA SER A 331 -0.83 25.51 -7.73
C SER A 331 -0.13 26.60 -8.58
N SER A 332 -0.56 26.77 -9.84
CA SER A 332 -0.01 27.79 -10.75
C SER A 332 -0.22 29.23 -10.28
N HIS A 333 -1.24 29.49 -9.46
CA HIS A 333 -1.54 30.80 -8.89
C HIS A 333 -1.12 30.95 -7.43
N ASN A 334 -0.60 29.89 -6.82
CA ASN A 334 -0.19 29.93 -5.43
C ASN A 334 1.13 30.70 -5.27
N GLU A 335 1.11 31.76 -4.44
CA GLU A 335 2.26 32.62 -4.20
C GLU A 335 3.49 31.87 -3.67
N ILE A 336 3.29 30.78 -2.94
CA ILE A 336 4.36 29.93 -2.40
C ILE A 336 5.27 29.41 -3.54
N PHE A 337 4.71 29.13 -4.73
CA PHE A 337 5.49 28.67 -5.88
C PHE A 337 6.08 29.79 -6.74
N LYS A 338 5.73 31.04 -6.51
CA LYS A 338 6.10 32.14 -7.37
C LYS A 338 7.61 32.27 -7.58
N GLN A 339 8.40 32.17 -6.51
CA GLN A 339 9.86 32.24 -6.62
C GLN A 339 10.44 31.00 -7.29
N ARG A 340 9.94 29.81 -6.91
CA ARG A 340 10.37 28.52 -7.45
C ARG A 340 10.04 28.40 -8.94
N ASN A 341 8.85 28.89 -9.35
CA ASN A 341 8.45 28.93 -10.75
C ASN A 341 9.35 29.83 -11.58
N LYS A 342 9.79 30.99 -11.06
CA LYS A 342 10.75 31.88 -11.78
C LYS A 342 12.09 31.18 -12.05
N GLU A 343 12.57 30.34 -11.11
CA GLU A 343 13.81 29.59 -11.28
C GLU A 343 13.66 28.48 -12.32
N LEU A 344 12.54 27.74 -12.27
CA LEU A 344 12.23 26.69 -13.23
C LEU A 344 12.03 27.23 -14.62
N ILE A 345 11.29 28.32 -14.79
CA ILE A 345 11.07 28.98 -16.08
C ILE A 345 12.40 29.39 -16.74
N LYS A 346 13.38 29.90 -15.97
CA LYS A 346 14.71 30.21 -16.49
C LYS A 346 15.44 28.98 -17.04
N GLN A 347 15.12 27.77 -16.59
CA GLN A 347 15.71 26.53 -17.12
C GLN A 347 15.05 26.08 -18.42
N PHE A 348 13.77 26.41 -18.63
CA PHE A 348 13.03 26.06 -19.85
C PHE A 348 13.25 27.05 -21.01
N VAL A 349 13.68 28.27 -20.70
CA VAL A 349 13.88 29.34 -21.69
C VAL A 349 15.34 29.40 -22.21
N LYS A 350 16.18 28.46 -21.78
CA LYS A 350 17.50 28.22 -22.36
C LYS A 350 17.39 27.27 -23.53
#